data_cf480d7e4c823648a7f0f46eb12acbbe
#
_entry.id   cf480d7e4c823648a7f0f46eb12acbbe
#
_cell.length_a   1.000
_cell.length_b   1.000
_cell.length_c   1.000
_cell.angle_alpha   90.00
_cell.angle_beta   90.00
_cell.angle_gamma   90.00
#
_symmetry.space_group_name_H-M   'P 1'
#
loop_
_entity.id
_entity.type
_entity.pdbx_description
1 polymer ?
#
loop_
_entity_poly.entity_id
_entity_poly.type
_entity_poly.pdbx_seq_one_letter_code
_entity_poly.pdbx_strand_id
1 'polypeptide(L)'
;QVIGAGSYGQVCEAYDKDHHRLVAIKKVEFVFDDLVDCKRTLREIAILNRLDHTSVIKIVDLVVPEDLVKFNDFYLVLEMADSDMKKLFRQPIFLTDLHAKTLLYNLLVGIKFLHSAGVYHRDLKPANCLVDQDCSVKICDFGLSRAVGMEKELKSMKQGASTIFEEGAEAANDQE
;
A
#
# COMPACT_ATOMS: atom_id res chain seq x y z
N GLN A 1 -2.64 13.84 -12.29
CA GLN A 1 -3.72 13.17 -13.03
C GLN A 1 -4.24 11.98 -12.23
N VAL A 2 -5.57 11.70 -12.24
CA VAL A 2 -6.13 10.46 -11.64
C VAL A 2 -5.77 9.29 -12.55
N ILE A 3 -5.10 8.27 -11.98
CA ILE A 3 -4.63 7.07 -12.69
C ILE A 3 -5.38 5.80 -12.28
N GLY A 4 -6.08 5.86 -11.15
CA GLY A 4 -6.91 4.77 -10.65
C GLY A 4 -7.97 5.26 -9.68
N ALA A 5 -9.11 4.57 -9.65
CA ALA A 5 -10.16 4.75 -8.67
C ALA A 5 -10.74 3.38 -8.31
N GLY A 6 -10.98 3.14 -7.05
CA GLY A 6 -11.52 1.88 -6.54
C GLY A 6 -12.32 2.08 -5.26
N SER A 7 -12.80 0.99 -4.68
CA SER A 7 -13.57 0.99 -3.44
C SER A 7 -12.80 1.55 -2.23
N TYR A 8 -11.49 1.69 -2.32
CA TYR A 8 -10.61 2.15 -1.23
C TYR A 8 -10.06 3.57 -1.45
N GLY A 9 -10.62 4.34 -2.42
CA GLY A 9 -10.18 5.69 -2.70
C GLY A 9 -9.64 5.89 -4.11
N GLN A 10 -8.92 6.98 -4.31
CA GLN A 10 -8.38 7.41 -5.60
C GLN A 10 -6.85 7.35 -5.58
N VAL A 11 -6.27 7.05 -6.74
CA VAL A 11 -4.82 7.13 -6.96
C VAL A 11 -4.54 8.19 -8.03
N CYS A 12 -3.68 9.13 -7.70
CA CYS A 12 -3.25 10.20 -8.58
C CYS A 12 -1.76 10.09 -8.86
N GLU A 13 -1.38 10.34 -10.11
CA GLU A 13 0.01 10.63 -10.46
C GLU A 13 0.38 12.03 -9.95
N ALA A 14 1.55 12.16 -9.35
CA ALA A 14 2.13 13.40 -8.87
C ALA A 14 3.63 13.45 -9.15
N TYR A 15 4.20 14.66 -9.13
CA TYR A 15 5.64 14.86 -9.29
C TYR A 15 6.27 15.29 -7.96
N ASP A 16 7.16 14.44 -7.45
CA ASP A 16 8.00 14.72 -6.30
C ASP A 16 9.12 15.68 -6.73
N LYS A 17 9.01 16.95 -6.30
CA LYS A 17 9.94 18.02 -6.71
C LYS A 17 11.31 17.88 -6.07
N ASP A 18 11.37 17.33 -4.88
CA ASP A 18 12.60 17.23 -4.09
C ASP A 18 13.51 16.12 -4.63
N HIS A 19 12.90 15.03 -5.11
CA HIS A 19 13.62 13.87 -5.66
C HIS A 19 13.53 13.76 -7.19
N HIS A 20 12.89 14.74 -7.86
CA HIS A 20 12.76 14.80 -9.32
C HIS A 20 12.21 13.51 -9.96
N ARG A 21 11.13 12.94 -9.39
CA ARG A 21 10.53 11.69 -9.85
C ARG A 21 9.00 11.72 -9.84
N LEU A 22 8.38 10.84 -10.62
CA LEU A 22 6.95 10.58 -10.53
C LEU A 22 6.66 9.66 -9.33
N VAL A 23 5.55 9.92 -8.67
CA VAL A 23 5.02 9.12 -7.56
C VAL A 23 3.52 8.92 -7.74
N ALA A 24 2.98 7.89 -7.11
CA ALA A 24 1.54 7.63 -7.04
C ALA A 24 1.04 8.02 -5.64
N ILE A 25 0.07 8.93 -5.56
CA ILE A 25 -0.57 9.30 -4.28
C ILE A 25 -1.91 8.58 -4.19
N LYS A 26 -2.02 7.66 -3.26
CA LYS A 26 -3.26 6.97 -2.91
C LYS A 26 -3.97 7.74 -1.79
N LYS A 27 -5.14 8.30 -2.10
CA LYS A 27 -6.03 8.92 -1.11
C LYS A 27 -6.99 7.87 -0.59
N VAL A 28 -7.07 7.70 0.73
CA VAL A 28 -8.08 6.92 1.43
C VAL A 28 -8.99 7.90 2.15
N GLU A 29 -10.23 8.03 1.68
CA GLU A 29 -11.21 8.94 2.24
C GLU A 29 -11.91 8.32 3.44
N PHE A 30 -12.26 9.14 4.44
CA PHE A 30 -13.03 8.75 5.62
C PHE A 30 -12.47 7.49 6.32
N VAL A 31 -11.13 7.43 6.46
CA VAL A 31 -10.41 6.24 6.92
C VAL A 31 -10.88 5.74 8.29
N PHE A 32 -11.48 6.59 9.11
CA PHE A 32 -11.97 6.26 10.45
C PHE A 32 -13.46 5.94 10.53
N ASP A 33 -14.23 6.16 9.45
CA ASP A 33 -15.68 5.92 9.44
C ASP A 33 -16.00 4.42 9.49
N ASP A 34 -15.15 3.57 8.91
CA ASP A 34 -15.24 2.12 8.93
C ASP A 34 -13.98 1.48 9.55
N LEU A 35 -14.17 0.77 10.66
CA LEU A 35 -13.10 0.06 11.35
C LEU A 35 -12.43 -1.01 10.47
N VAL A 36 -13.13 -1.58 9.49
CA VAL A 36 -12.58 -2.58 8.57
C VAL A 36 -11.61 -1.90 7.62
N ASP A 37 -11.97 -0.75 7.06
CA ASP A 37 -11.13 0.01 6.11
C ASP A 37 -9.94 0.66 6.82
N CYS A 38 -10.14 1.16 8.04
CA CYS A 38 -9.05 1.61 8.90
C CYS A 38 -8.02 0.48 9.14
N LYS A 39 -8.49 -0.72 9.54
CA LYS A 39 -7.61 -1.88 9.75
C LYS A 39 -6.91 -2.35 8.47
N ARG A 40 -7.54 -2.22 7.31
CA ARG A 40 -6.93 -2.55 6.01
C ARG A 40 -5.81 -1.59 5.68
N THR A 41 -6.04 -0.29 5.82
CA THR A 41 -5.05 0.75 5.59
C THR A 41 -3.84 0.59 6.51
N LEU A 42 -4.08 0.41 7.81
CA LEU A 42 -3.00 0.18 8.78
C LEU A 42 -2.20 -1.10 8.48
N ARG A 43 -2.88 -2.17 8.05
CA ARG A 43 -2.21 -3.42 7.66
C ARG A 43 -1.34 -3.24 6.44
N GLU A 44 -1.83 -2.56 5.41
CA GLU A 44 -1.08 -2.25 4.19
C GLU A 44 0.20 -1.51 4.53
N ILE A 45 0.11 -0.43 5.32
CA ILE A 45 1.27 0.36 5.76
C ILE A 45 2.24 -0.50 6.58
N ALA A 46 1.74 -1.22 7.58
CA ALA A 46 2.58 -2.03 8.48
C ALA A 46 3.33 -3.13 7.73
N ILE A 47 2.73 -3.74 6.72
CA ILE A 47 3.36 -4.77 5.90
C ILE A 47 4.37 -4.12 4.96
N LEU A 48 3.99 -3.11 4.18
CA LEU A 48 4.86 -2.47 3.19
C LEU A 48 6.08 -1.81 3.82
N ASN A 49 5.95 -1.23 5.01
CA ASN A 49 7.07 -0.61 5.73
C ASN A 49 8.16 -1.61 6.14
N ARG A 50 7.89 -2.91 6.10
CA ARG A 50 8.82 -3.98 6.47
C ARG A 50 9.33 -4.79 5.30
N LEU A 51 8.74 -4.60 4.13
CA LEU A 51 9.11 -5.32 2.92
C LEU A 51 10.00 -4.43 2.04
N ASP A 52 11.18 -4.91 1.71
CA ASP A 52 12.07 -4.28 0.74
C ASP A 52 12.45 -5.29 -0.34
N HIS A 53 11.80 -5.19 -1.49
CA HIS A 53 12.04 -6.06 -2.64
C HIS A 53 11.57 -5.38 -3.93
N THR A 54 12.30 -5.60 -5.02
CA THR A 54 12.02 -4.98 -6.33
C THR A 54 10.65 -5.34 -6.91
N SER A 55 10.10 -6.51 -6.55
CA SER A 55 8.77 -6.97 -6.98
C SER A 55 7.66 -6.68 -5.97
N VAL A 56 7.88 -5.78 -5.01
CA VAL A 56 6.86 -5.29 -4.07
C VAL A 56 6.85 -3.78 -4.13
N ILE A 57 5.65 -3.19 -4.20
CA ILE A 57 5.49 -1.74 -4.23
C ILE A 57 6.07 -1.10 -2.96
N LYS A 58 6.80 0.00 -3.10
CA LYS A 58 7.40 0.71 -1.97
C LYS A 58 6.56 1.90 -1.55
N ILE A 59 6.45 2.09 -0.23
CA ILE A 59 6.03 3.36 0.34
C ILE A 59 7.20 4.32 0.20
N VAL A 60 6.93 5.47 -0.41
CA VAL A 60 7.86 6.58 -0.54
C VAL A 60 7.74 7.49 0.65
N ASP A 61 6.50 7.82 1.04
CA ASP A 61 6.20 8.73 2.14
C ASP A 61 4.76 8.58 2.62
N LEU A 62 4.46 9.17 3.76
CA LEU A 62 3.13 9.34 4.33
C LEU A 62 2.88 10.83 4.53
N VAL A 63 1.81 11.36 3.95
CA VAL A 63 1.45 12.76 4.20
C VAL A 63 0.86 12.87 5.59
N VAL A 64 1.59 13.56 6.47
CA VAL A 64 1.14 13.83 7.84
C VAL A 64 0.13 14.98 7.79
N PRO A 65 -1.10 14.81 8.31
CA PRO A 65 -2.08 15.87 8.36
C PRO A 65 -1.65 16.99 9.33
N GLU A 66 -2.05 18.23 9.05
CA GLU A 66 -1.76 19.37 9.93
C GLU A 66 -2.45 19.24 11.30
N ASP A 67 -3.68 18.73 11.30
CA ASP A 67 -4.44 18.46 12.53
C ASP A 67 -4.58 16.94 12.71
N LEU A 68 -3.81 16.37 13.64
CA LEU A 68 -3.81 14.93 13.95
C LEU A 68 -5.09 14.44 14.63
N VAL A 69 -5.92 15.36 15.14
CA VAL A 69 -7.17 15.00 15.86
C VAL A 69 -8.37 15.01 14.92
N LYS A 70 -8.35 15.84 13.87
CA LYS A 70 -9.52 16.10 13.03
C LYS A 70 -9.38 15.63 11.59
N PHE A 71 -8.32 14.87 11.24
CA PHE A 71 -8.20 14.38 9.87
C PHE A 71 -9.08 13.15 9.63
N ASN A 72 -9.68 13.08 8.45
CA ASN A 72 -10.47 11.94 8.00
C ASN A 72 -9.89 11.27 6.76
N ASP A 73 -9.09 12.01 5.99
CA ASP A 73 -8.46 11.52 4.77
C ASP A 73 -7.01 11.17 5.04
N PHE A 74 -6.56 10.05 4.48
CA PHE A 74 -5.20 9.58 4.58
C PHE A 74 -4.54 9.52 3.20
N TYR A 75 -3.29 9.95 3.09
CA TYR A 75 -2.57 9.98 1.82
C TYR A 75 -1.28 9.16 1.94
N LEU A 76 -1.18 8.14 1.10
CA LEU A 76 -0.03 7.26 0.99
C LEU A 76 0.71 7.57 -0.30
N VAL A 77 1.98 7.94 -0.21
CA VAL A 77 2.85 8.18 -1.36
C VAL A 77 3.59 6.89 -1.69
N LEU A 78 3.39 6.38 -2.88
CA LEU A 78 3.95 5.14 -3.38
C LEU A 78 4.85 5.40 -4.58
N GLU A 79 5.75 4.48 -4.87
CA GLU A 79 6.47 4.50 -6.14
C GLU A 79 5.51 4.38 -7.32
N MET A 80 5.87 5.01 -8.44
CA MET A 80 5.07 4.98 -9.66
C MET A 80 5.41 3.74 -10.48
N ALA A 81 4.40 3.17 -11.15
CA ALA A 81 4.56 2.14 -12.17
C ALA A 81 3.79 2.56 -13.43
N ASP A 82 4.20 2.06 -14.60
CA ASP A 82 3.62 2.46 -15.88
C ASP A 82 2.16 2.01 -16.03
N SER A 83 1.82 0.82 -15.53
CA SER A 83 0.48 0.24 -15.67
C SER A 83 0.22 -0.88 -14.65
N ASP A 84 -0.88 -1.57 -14.82
CA ASP A 84 -1.19 -2.85 -14.15
C ASP A 84 -1.53 -3.94 -15.19
N MET A 85 -1.38 -5.20 -14.80
CA MET A 85 -1.67 -6.34 -15.71
C MET A 85 -3.11 -6.35 -16.22
N LYS A 86 -4.09 -5.85 -15.46
CA LYS A 86 -5.48 -5.77 -15.92
C LYS A 86 -5.63 -4.79 -17.07
N LYS A 87 -4.99 -3.61 -16.98
CA LYS A 87 -4.96 -2.62 -18.05
C LYS A 87 -4.15 -3.14 -19.24
N LEU A 88 -2.98 -3.74 -18.98
CA LEU A 88 -2.12 -4.33 -20.00
C LEU A 88 -2.89 -5.34 -20.86
N PHE A 89 -3.61 -6.29 -20.26
CA PHE A 89 -4.36 -7.32 -20.98
C PHE A 89 -5.59 -6.80 -21.74
N ARG A 90 -6.02 -5.56 -21.47
CA ARG A 90 -7.11 -4.91 -22.21
C ARG A 90 -6.63 -4.11 -23.42
N GLN A 91 -5.32 -3.84 -23.50
CA GLN A 91 -4.75 -3.12 -24.63
C GLN A 91 -4.63 -4.03 -25.86
N PRO A 92 -4.84 -3.51 -27.06
CA PRO A 92 -4.66 -4.27 -28.30
C PRO A 92 -3.18 -4.36 -28.68
N ILE A 93 -2.35 -4.87 -27.73
CA ILE A 93 -0.91 -5.03 -27.93
C ILE A 93 -0.57 -6.52 -28.05
N PHE A 94 0.43 -6.83 -28.87
CA PHE A 94 0.92 -8.18 -29.00
C PHE A 94 2.01 -8.46 -27.96
N LEU A 95 1.72 -9.37 -27.05
CA LEU A 95 2.70 -9.91 -26.10
C LEU A 95 3.33 -11.17 -26.67
N THR A 96 4.65 -11.19 -26.80
CA THR A 96 5.39 -12.39 -27.19
C THR A 96 5.44 -13.38 -26.03
N ASP A 97 5.79 -14.65 -26.35
CA ASP A 97 6.05 -15.67 -25.33
C ASP A 97 7.11 -15.23 -24.32
N LEU A 98 8.10 -14.48 -24.77
CA LEU A 98 9.14 -13.95 -23.90
C LEU A 98 8.56 -12.94 -22.89
N HIS A 99 7.72 -12.00 -23.34
CA HIS A 99 7.05 -11.06 -22.44
C HIS A 99 6.20 -11.79 -21.40
N ALA A 100 5.40 -12.78 -21.84
CA ALA A 100 4.55 -13.55 -20.93
C ALA A 100 5.38 -14.34 -19.88
N LYS A 101 6.48 -14.97 -20.31
CA LYS A 101 7.39 -15.69 -19.41
C LYS A 101 8.10 -14.74 -18.43
N THR A 102 8.53 -13.57 -18.88
CA THR A 102 9.21 -12.58 -18.03
C THR A 102 8.25 -12.02 -16.97
N LEU A 103 7.04 -11.64 -17.36
CA LEU A 103 6.00 -11.18 -16.42
C LEU A 103 5.67 -12.26 -15.37
N LEU A 104 5.47 -13.50 -15.81
CA LEU A 104 5.19 -14.61 -14.90
C LEU A 104 6.36 -14.88 -13.95
N TYR A 105 7.59 -14.90 -14.47
CA TYR A 105 8.80 -15.09 -13.66
C TYR A 105 8.91 -14.02 -12.58
N ASN A 106 8.80 -12.74 -12.93
CA ASN A 106 8.91 -11.63 -12.00
C ASN A 106 7.79 -11.66 -10.93
N LEU A 107 6.57 -12.03 -11.32
CA LEU A 107 5.46 -12.26 -10.38
C LEU A 107 5.79 -13.39 -9.39
N LEU A 108 6.29 -14.52 -9.87
CA LEU A 108 6.65 -15.66 -9.02
C LEU A 108 7.81 -15.34 -8.08
N VAL A 109 8.79 -14.53 -8.52
CA VAL A 109 9.87 -14.02 -7.67
C VAL A 109 9.30 -13.18 -6.53
N GLY A 110 8.36 -12.26 -6.82
CA GLY A 110 7.68 -11.46 -5.80
C GLY A 110 6.88 -12.32 -4.81
N ILE A 111 6.12 -13.29 -5.30
CA ILE A 111 5.35 -14.23 -4.45
C ILE A 111 6.28 -15.05 -3.56
N LYS A 112 7.38 -15.57 -4.11
CA LYS A 112 8.40 -16.31 -3.34
C LYS A 112 8.95 -15.44 -2.21
N PHE A 113 9.28 -14.19 -2.48
CA PHE A 113 9.76 -13.25 -1.47
C PHE A 113 8.71 -13.05 -0.38
N LEU A 114 7.46 -12.72 -0.73
CA LEU A 114 6.37 -12.55 0.24
C LEU A 114 6.20 -13.77 1.14
N HIS A 115 6.16 -14.97 0.56
CA HIS A 115 5.99 -16.21 1.31
C HIS A 115 7.18 -16.48 2.22
N SER A 116 8.42 -16.18 1.78
CA SER A 116 9.61 -16.32 2.62
C SER A 116 9.62 -15.34 3.80
N ALA A 117 8.98 -14.17 3.64
CA ALA A 117 8.76 -13.19 4.71
C ALA A 117 7.54 -13.53 5.60
N GLY A 118 6.88 -14.68 5.37
CA GLY A 118 5.67 -15.09 6.09
C GLY A 118 4.43 -14.28 5.73
N VAL A 119 4.44 -13.57 4.60
CA VAL A 119 3.31 -12.74 4.14
C VAL A 119 2.53 -13.45 3.06
N TYR A 120 1.23 -13.62 3.28
CA TYR A 120 0.26 -14.13 2.31
C TYR A 120 -0.62 -12.99 1.82
N HIS A 121 -0.57 -12.70 0.51
CA HIS A 121 -1.27 -11.56 -0.09
C HIS A 121 -2.80 -11.67 -0.02
N ARG A 122 -3.35 -12.83 -0.38
CA ARG A 122 -4.77 -13.23 -0.32
C ARG A 122 -5.73 -12.49 -1.25
N ASP A 123 -5.24 -11.55 -2.07
CA ASP A 123 -6.02 -10.84 -3.10
C ASP A 123 -5.19 -10.64 -4.38
N LEU A 124 -4.39 -11.65 -4.76
CA LEU A 124 -3.63 -11.60 -6.02
C LEU A 124 -4.61 -11.65 -7.20
N LYS A 125 -4.55 -10.60 -8.01
CA LYS A 125 -5.32 -10.44 -9.25
C LYS A 125 -4.56 -9.51 -10.20
N PRO A 126 -4.85 -9.51 -11.50
CA PRO A 126 -4.13 -8.68 -12.47
C PRO A 126 -4.11 -7.18 -12.13
N ALA A 127 -5.14 -6.65 -11.46
CA ALA A 127 -5.19 -5.25 -11.04
C ALA A 127 -4.21 -4.91 -9.89
N ASN A 128 -3.77 -5.92 -9.12
CA ASN A 128 -2.84 -5.78 -8.01
C ASN A 128 -1.41 -6.19 -8.39
N CYS A 129 -1.15 -6.39 -9.69
CA CYS A 129 0.18 -6.65 -10.26
C CYS A 129 0.52 -5.47 -11.18
N LEU A 130 1.28 -4.52 -10.66
CA LEU A 130 1.79 -3.38 -11.42
C LEU A 130 2.90 -3.84 -12.36
N VAL A 131 3.01 -3.19 -13.51
CA VAL A 131 3.97 -3.57 -14.56
C VAL A 131 4.63 -2.33 -15.14
N ASP A 132 5.91 -2.44 -15.45
CA ASP A 132 6.67 -1.45 -16.17
C ASP A 132 7.02 -1.94 -17.59
N GLN A 133 7.54 -1.06 -18.45
CA GLN A 133 7.82 -1.35 -19.86
C GLN A 133 8.90 -2.43 -20.05
N ASP A 134 9.74 -2.65 -19.06
CA ASP A 134 10.76 -3.71 -19.04
C ASP A 134 10.22 -5.08 -18.58
N CYS A 135 8.89 -5.21 -18.43
CA CYS A 135 8.23 -6.38 -17.87
C CYS A 135 8.58 -6.68 -16.41
N SER A 136 9.10 -5.71 -15.65
CA SER A 136 9.16 -5.83 -14.21
C SER A 136 7.75 -5.85 -13.61
N VAL A 137 7.59 -6.53 -12.47
CA VAL A 137 6.29 -6.68 -11.79
C VAL A 137 6.43 -6.30 -10.34
N LYS A 138 5.52 -5.45 -9.87
CA LYS A 138 5.42 -5.07 -8.45
C LYS A 138 4.04 -5.43 -7.91
N ILE A 139 4.02 -6.23 -6.85
CA ILE A 139 2.77 -6.60 -6.17
C ILE A 139 2.35 -5.44 -5.27
N CYS A 140 1.08 -5.05 -5.33
CA CYS A 140 0.49 -3.95 -4.55
C CYS A 140 -0.82 -4.35 -3.88
N ASP A 141 -1.37 -3.48 -3.03
CA ASP A 141 -2.64 -3.65 -2.31
C ASP A 141 -2.60 -4.78 -1.26
N PHE A 142 -1.93 -4.51 -0.14
CA PHE A 142 -1.77 -5.46 0.97
C PHE A 142 -2.88 -5.38 2.04
N GLY A 143 -3.97 -4.65 1.78
CA GLY A 143 -5.07 -4.46 2.73
C GLY A 143 -5.73 -5.75 3.22
N LEU A 144 -5.78 -6.80 2.38
CA LEU A 144 -6.32 -8.12 2.73
C LEU A 144 -5.23 -9.14 3.13
N SER A 145 -3.97 -8.75 3.13
CA SER A 145 -2.85 -9.66 3.40
C SER A 145 -2.83 -10.13 4.86
N ARG A 146 -2.15 -11.25 5.08
CA ARG A 146 -1.89 -11.80 6.41
C ARG A 146 -0.39 -12.07 6.55
N ALA A 147 0.19 -11.60 7.65
CA ALA A 147 1.56 -11.93 8.02
C ALA A 147 1.54 -12.90 9.21
N VAL A 148 2.17 -14.06 9.04
CA VAL A 148 2.32 -15.05 10.10
C VAL A 148 3.42 -14.59 11.05
N GLY A 149 3.09 -14.49 12.35
CA GLY A 149 4.02 -14.00 13.38
C GLY A 149 3.87 -12.52 13.75
N MET A 150 3.30 -11.67 12.90
CA MET A 150 3.04 -10.25 13.21
C MET A 150 1.86 -10.02 14.17
N GLU A 151 1.07 -11.03 14.50
CA GLU A 151 -0.09 -10.87 15.39
C GLU A 151 0.28 -10.40 16.80
N LYS A 152 1.47 -10.83 17.30
CA LYS A 152 1.97 -10.40 18.61
C LYS A 152 2.39 -8.93 18.60
N GLU A 153 3.03 -8.47 17.54
CA GLU A 153 3.52 -7.09 17.41
C GLU A 153 2.37 -6.11 17.13
N LEU A 154 1.40 -6.49 16.30
CA LEU A 154 0.17 -5.71 16.12
C LEU A 154 -0.64 -5.57 17.42
N LYS A 155 -0.61 -6.58 18.31
CA LYS A 155 -1.20 -6.49 19.65
C LYS A 155 -0.43 -5.52 20.54
N SER A 156 0.89 -5.52 20.49
CA SER A 156 1.72 -4.60 21.28
C SER A 156 1.57 -3.14 20.80
N MET A 157 1.47 -2.92 19.50
CA MET A 157 1.19 -1.59 18.94
C MET A 157 -0.19 -1.06 19.34
N LYS A 158 -1.20 -1.94 19.40
CA LYS A 158 -2.54 -1.56 19.88
C LYS A 158 -2.53 -1.18 21.36
N GLN A 159 -1.78 -1.89 22.18
CA GLN A 159 -1.63 -1.55 23.60
C GLN A 159 -0.92 -0.21 23.78
N GLY A 160 0.17 0.04 23.04
CA GLY A 160 0.87 1.33 23.07
C GLY A 160 0.02 2.50 22.59
N ALA A 161 -0.78 2.31 21.52
CA ALA A 161 -1.70 3.36 21.05
C ALA A 161 -2.81 3.66 22.07
N SER A 162 -3.39 2.65 22.74
CA SER A 162 -4.39 2.85 23.79
C SER A 162 -3.82 3.64 24.95
N THR A 163 -2.60 3.35 25.38
CA THR A 163 -1.92 4.07 26.47
C THR A 163 -1.68 5.55 26.13
N ILE A 164 -1.26 5.84 24.89
CA ILE A 164 -1.05 7.23 24.44
C ILE A 164 -2.37 8.01 24.40
N PHE A 165 -3.47 7.36 24.00
CA PHE A 165 -4.79 8.00 24.00
C PHE A 165 -5.36 8.22 25.41
N GLU A 166 -5.13 7.29 26.34
CA GLU A 166 -5.53 7.44 27.74
C GLU A 166 -4.73 8.54 28.45
N GLU A 167 -3.40 8.58 28.29
CA GLU A 167 -2.54 9.64 28.84
C GLU A 167 -2.86 11.02 28.25
N GLY A 168 -3.18 11.11 26.95
CA GLY A 168 -3.60 12.36 26.31
C GLY A 168 -4.97 12.85 26.79
N ALA A 169 -5.88 11.96 27.13
CA ALA A 169 -7.20 12.30 27.67
C ALA A 169 -7.13 12.77 29.14
N GLU A 170 -6.26 12.15 29.94
CA GLU A 170 -6.02 12.59 31.34
C GLU A 170 -5.35 13.97 31.38
N ALA A 171 -4.34 14.22 30.53
CA ALA A 171 -3.68 15.52 30.44
C ALA A 171 -4.60 16.67 29.97
N ALA A 172 -5.65 16.37 29.22
CA ALA A 172 -6.65 17.36 28.80
C ALA A 172 -7.65 17.71 29.89
N ASN A 173 -7.95 16.76 30.82
CA ASN A 173 -8.86 17.00 31.95
C ASN A 173 -8.22 17.71 33.13
N ASP A 174 -6.89 17.71 33.26
CA ASP A 174 -6.16 18.43 34.33
C ASP A 174 -5.95 19.92 34.01
N GLN A 175 -6.44 20.43 32.87
CA GLN A 175 -6.33 21.84 32.45
C GLN A 175 -7.68 22.61 32.51
N GLU A 176 -8.76 22.02 33.01
CA GLU A 176 -10.01 22.71 33.39
C GLU A 176 -10.10 22.92 34.92
#